data_67e6455b3eef56f397e7faaee14ea4c8
#
_entry.id   67e6455b3eef56f397e7faaee14ea4c8
#
_cell.length_a   1.000
_cell.length_b   1.000
_cell.length_c   1.000
_cell.angle_alpha   90.00
_cell.angle_beta   90.00
_cell.angle_gamma   90.00
#
_symmetry.space_group_name_H-M   'P 1'
#
loop_
_entity.id
_entity.type
_entity.pdbx_description
1 polymer ?
#
loop_
_entity_poly.entity_id
_entity_poly.type
_entity_poly.pdbx_seq_one_letter_code
_entity_poly.pdbx_strand_id
1 'polypeptide(L)' 'MLQEATQDATTHRTGTTERGSFCFAHCSCGWRGPARRSRERARTDAELHATTA' A
#
# COMPACT_ATOMS: atom_id res chain seq x y z
N MET A 1 -0.41 16.02 -16.15
CA MET A 1 -0.66 15.69 -16.44
C MET A 1 -1.19 14.63 -16.71
N LEU A 2 -1.54 14.07 -16.74
CA LEU A 2 -2.06 13.14 -17.14
C LEU A 2 -1.71 11.94 -16.76
N GLN A 3 -0.78 11.70 -16.54
CA GLN A 3 -0.38 10.48 -16.29
C GLN A 3 -0.86 9.87 -15.13
N GLU A 4 -1.22 10.57 -14.19
CA GLU A 4 -1.62 9.92 -13.03
C GLU A 4 -2.80 9.13 -13.22
N ALA A 5 -3.66 9.51 -13.98
CA ALA A 5 -4.86 8.77 -14.11
C ALA A 5 -4.61 7.42 -14.66
N THR A 6 -3.67 7.30 -15.50
CA THR A 6 -3.46 6.06 -16.08
C THR A 6 -2.95 5.05 -15.18
N GLN A 7 -2.07 5.37 -14.32
CA GLN A 7 -1.53 4.34 -13.54
C GLN A 7 -2.45 3.81 -12.55
N ASP A 8 -3.40 4.53 -12.18
CA ASP A 8 -4.27 4.03 -11.16
C ASP A 8 -5.08 2.86 -11.52
N ALA A 9 -5.50 2.76 -12.72
CA ALA A 9 -6.40 1.70 -13.06
C ALA A 9 -5.75 0.35 -13.03
N THR A 10 -4.57 0.26 -13.46
CA THR A 10 -3.96 -1.05 -13.55
C THR A 10 -2.80 -1.24 -12.66
N THR A 11 -2.25 -0.19 -12.15
CA THR A 11 -1.06 -0.31 -11.33
C THR A 11 -1.31 0.19 -9.94
N HIS A 12 -1.07 -0.63 -8.97
CA HIS A 12 -1.18 -0.22 -7.60
C HIS A 12 0.20 0.09 -7.08
N ARG A 13 0.39 1.30 -6.63
CA ARG A 13 1.66 1.68 -6.06
C ARG A 13 1.54 1.59 -4.57
N THR A 14 2.05 0.52 -4.02
CA THR A 14 1.95 0.29 -2.60
C THR A 14 3.20 0.74 -1.89
N GLY A 15 3.05 1.08 -0.64
CA GLY A 15 4.17 1.46 0.19
C GLY A 15 3.78 1.24 1.62
N THR A 16 4.70 1.57 2.52
CA THR A 16 4.42 1.43 3.94
C THR A 16 4.81 2.72 4.63
N THR A 17 4.13 3.02 5.71
CA THR A 17 4.39 4.21 6.50
C THR A 17 4.52 3.80 7.95
N GLU A 18 5.48 4.38 8.62
CA GLU A 18 5.68 4.09 10.04
C GLU A 18 5.11 5.18 10.89
N ARG A 19 4.43 4.78 11.96
CA ARG A 19 3.88 5.70 12.90
C ARG A 19 4.14 5.17 14.28
N GLY A 20 5.07 5.76 14.98
CA GLY A 20 5.44 5.29 16.30
C GLY A 20 5.95 3.87 16.20
N SER A 21 5.31 2.96 16.90
CA SER A 21 5.73 1.57 16.89
C SER A 21 5.03 0.74 15.85
N PHE A 22 4.19 1.39 15.06
CA PHE A 22 3.41 0.64 14.08
C PHE A 22 3.74 1.06 12.68
N CYS A 23 3.43 0.19 11.74
CA CYS A 23 3.52 0.57 10.36
C CYS A 23 2.34 -0.05 9.63
N PHE A 24 1.97 0.53 8.53
CA PHE A 24 0.86 0.02 7.77
C PHE A 24 1.10 0.25 6.29
N ALA A 25 0.47 -0.57 5.49
CA ALA A 25 0.61 -0.48 4.06
C ALA A 25 -0.45 0.47 3.51
N HIS A 26 -0.16 1.05 2.37
CA HIS A 26 -1.14 1.90 1.71
C HIS A 26 -0.95 1.76 0.21
N CYS A 27 -1.92 2.21 -0.53
CA CYS A 27 -1.86 2.08 -1.96
C CYS A 27 -2.38 3.35 -2.60
N SER A 28 -1.93 3.62 -3.80
CA SER A 28 -2.36 4.82 -4.50
C SER A 28 -3.85 4.80 -4.81
N CYS A 29 -4.47 3.65 -4.77
CA CYS A 29 -5.90 3.56 -5.00
C CYS A 29 -6.71 3.98 -3.79
N GLY A 30 -6.07 4.30 -2.71
CA GLY A 30 -6.77 4.72 -1.50
C GLY A 30 -6.88 3.66 -0.43
N TRP A 31 -6.40 2.48 -0.71
CA TRP A 31 -6.47 1.40 0.25
C TRP A 31 -5.43 1.57 1.35
N ARG A 32 -5.79 1.17 2.54
CA ARG A 32 -4.89 1.17 3.67
C ARG A 32 -5.03 -0.12 4.43
N GLY A 33 -3.90 -0.70 4.77
CA GLY A 33 -3.90 -1.94 5.52
C GLY A 33 -3.96 -1.69 7.01
N PRO A 34 -4.05 -2.74 7.79
CA PRO A 34 -4.10 -2.60 9.24
C PRO A 34 -2.74 -2.24 9.79
N ALA A 35 -2.72 -1.66 10.96
CA ALA A 35 -1.47 -1.29 11.61
C ALA A 35 -0.79 -2.56 12.08
N ARG A 36 0.49 -2.66 11.76
CA ARG A 36 1.27 -3.82 12.17
C ARG A 36 2.46 -3.35 12.95
N ARG A 37 2.96 -4.19 13.82
CA ARG A 37 4.16 -3.86 14.54
C ARG A 37 5.39 -4.28 13.77
N SER A 38 5.20 -5.05 12.73
CA SER A 38 6.31 -5.54 11.95
C SER A 38 6.26 -4.95 10.56
N ARG A 39 7.38 -4.43 10.11
CA ARG A 39 7.45 -3.88 8.77
C ARG A 39 7.23 -4.94 7.74
N GLU A 40 7.69 -6.13 8.03
CA GLU A 40 7.52 -7.23 7.13
C GLU A 40 6.07 -7.55 6.90
N ARG A 41 5.31 -7.51 7.98
CA ARG A 41 3.90 -7.80 7.86
C ARG A 41 3.20 -6.75 7.03
N ALA A 42 3.55 -5.50 7.24
CA ALA A 42 2.94 -4.44 6.48
C ALA A 42 3.29 -4.57 5.01
N ARG A 43 4.50 -4.97 4.73
CA ARG A 43 4.92 -5.16 3.37
C ARG A 43 4.15 -6.31 2.71
N THR A 44 3.92 -7.36 3.45
CA THR A 44 3.16 -8.48 2.94
C THR A 44 1.73 -8.05 2.62
N ASP A 45 1.15 -7.23 3.50
CA ASP A 45 -0.18 -6.72 3.24
C ASP A 45 -0.21 -5.94 1.93
N ALA A 46 0.81 -5.14 1.72
CA ALA A 46 0.87 -4.34 0.51
C ALA A 46 0.96 -5.23 -0.72
N GLU A 47 1.77 -6.25 -0.64
CA GLU A 47 1.93 -7.15 -1.76
C GLU A 47 0.66 -7.92 -2.06
N LEU A 48 -0.02 -8.35 -1.03
CA LEU A 48 -1.25 -9.07 -1.22
C LEU A 48 -2.29 -8.18 -1.87
N HIS A 49 -2.35 -6.95 -1.44
CA HIS A 49 -3.31 -6.02 -2.02
C HIS A 49 -3.01 -5.79 -3.49
N ALA A 50 -1.76 -5.57 -3.81
CA ALA A 50 -1.38 -5.31 -5.18
C ALA A 50 -1.67 -6.49 -6.07
N THR A 51 -1.55 -7.68 -5.53
CA THR A 51 -1.78 -8.88 -6.30
C THR A 51 -3.24 -9.16 -6.51
N THR A 52 -4.05 -8.92 -5.50
CA THR A 52 -5.45 -9.24 -5.60
C THR A 52 -6.25 -8.16 -6.29
N ALA A 53 -5.78 -6.98 -6.29
CA ALA A 53 -6.52 -5.92 -6.92
C ALA A 53 -6.35 -5.95 -8.40
#